data_d7533c42b1959a3859e5a4e9988eb4d2
#
_entry.id   d7533c42b1959a3859e5a4e9988eb4d2
#
_cell.length_a   1.000
_cell.length_b   1.000
_cell.length_c   1.000
_cell.angle_alpha   90.00
_cell.angle_beta   90.00
_cell.angle_gamma   90.00
#
_symmetry.space_group_name_H-M   'P 1'
#
loop_
_entity.id
_entity.type
_entity.pdbx_description
1 polymer ?
#
loop_
_entity_poly.entity_id
_entity_poly.type
_entity_poly.pdbx_seq_one_letter_code
_entity_poly.pdbx_strand_id
1 'polypeptide(L)'
;MLSSLQIENVAVIQKAEVHFEPGLNVLTGETGAGKSILIDSINAILGNRTSKDLVRTGASKAVIRAAFEQVPSAVLDKLEQSGYERSEALLLSREITAEGKSSCRINGMPATAAVLRDLCGGLININGQHDSVGLLNPAHHLGILDDYAQNRTVFQDYYTLYRKLVQVKRELDALITDEAEKQRKIDLLQYQVQEIEDAGLTAGEEQTLENRRKVLSNASAIRDRLAQSYALLSGSDDAAGAVDLLGETSNAVDAAAQLDPALTAAAGQLLDLYYNAKDVAADLIGRLDAYDTDDAELDEVEQRLDLLYRLKRKYGSTVEDVIAFGQKAREELDSIQHSQQRYDALQAEKLRLYAKAREKAEVLTQTRLKAFEELNTRISGTLDFLNMPGVRMTLRHTRGPLASHGQDSVEFYISTNPGEAPKPLAKIASGGELSRITLAIKNAMADKDAVPTVIYDEIDSGVSGKAAGRIGEVLRQSAQGHQILCITHTAQIAALADCHLLIQKNVSNERTYTEIHPLDENGRVEALARLISGDHVTELSRANAREMLQERKHSG
;
A
#
# COMPACT_ATOMS: atom_id res chain seq x y z
N MET A 1 25.16 21.24 13.07
CA MET A 1 26.54 20.97 12.61
C MET A 1 27.20 20.02 13.59
N LEU A 2 28.14 19.20 13.16
CA LEU A 2 28.94 18.31 14.02
C LEU A 2 29.95 19.16 14.82
N SER A 3 29.82 19.29 16.14
CA SER A 3 30.73 20.10 16.97
C SER A 3 31.90 19.27 17.49
N SER A 4 31.66 18.03 17.93
CA SER A 4 32.74 17.17 18.40
C SER A 4 32.48 15.69 18.11
N LEU A 5 33.59 14.93 18.00
CA LEU A 5 33.59 13.48 17.87
C LEU A 5 34.59 12.88 18.84
N GLN A 6 34.12 12.03 19.74
CA GLN A 6 34.94 11.26 20.67
C GLN A 6 34.95 9.80 20.26
N ILE A 7 36.14 9.22 20.17
CA ILE A 7 36.38 7.85 19.77
C ILE A 7 37.23 7.16 20.85
N GLU A 8 36.76 6.03 21.36
CA GLU A 8 37.48 5.22 22.35
C GLU A 8 37.52 3.76 21.89
N ASN A 9 38.72 3.19 21.85
CA ASN A 9 39.00 1.78 21.49
C ASN A 9 38.45 1.35 20.13
N VAL A 10 38.63 2.17 19.11
CA VAL A 10 38.22 1.87 17.72
C VAL A 10 39.47 1.58 16.89
N ALA A 11 39.59 0.38 16.38
CA ALA A 11 40.72 -0.11 15.58
C ALA A 11 42.08 0.30 16.18
N VAL A 12 42.86 1.17 15.54
CA VAL A 12 44.14 1.66 16.05
C VAL A 12 44.00 2.90 16.95
N ILE A 13 42.82 3.49 17.07
CA ILE A 13 42.55 4.63 17.94
C ILE A 13 42.21 4.13 19.35
N GLN A 14 43.03 4.44 20.33
CA GLN A 14 42.72 4.16 21.73
C GLN A 14 41.77 5.21 22.31
N LYS A 15 42.10 6.48 22.12
CA LYS A 15 41.28 7.63 22.52
C LYS A 15 41.61 8.79 21.60
N ALA A 16 40.59 9.39 21.01
CA ALA A 16 40.70 10.64 20.26
C ALA A 16 39.47 11.51 20.55
N GLU A 17 39.69 12.80 20.62
CA GLU A 17 38.65 13.80 20.69
C GLU A 17 38.96 14.87 19.65
N VAL A 18 38.00 15.11 18.78
CA VAL A 18 38.12 16.03 17.66
C VAL A 18 37.02 17.06 17.74
N HIS A 19 37.41 18.34 17.71
CA HIS A 19 36.49 19.47 17.60
C HIS A 19 36.50 19.99 16.17
N PHE A 20 35.33 20.26 15.65
CA PHE A 20 35.14 20.77 14.30
C PHE A 20 34.59 22.19 14.36
N GLU A 21 35.10 23.05 13.48
CA GLU A 21 34.66 24.41 13.36
C GLU A 21 33.63 24.59 12.24
N PRO A 22 32.81 25.63 12.24
CA PRO A 22 32.06 26.02 11.04
C PRO A 22 33.02 26.28 9.86
N GLY A 23 32.52 26.08 8.62
CA GLY A 23 33.33 26.28 7.43
C GLY A 23 34.05 25.01 6.96
N LEU A 24 35.22 25.16 6.33
CA LEU A 24 35.98 24.08 5.74
C LEU A 24 37.01 23.49 6.72
N ASN A 25 36.70 22.31 7.25
CA ASN A 25 37.62 21.49 8.06
C ASN A 25 38.36 20.52 7.14
N VAL A 26 39.66 20.56 7.14
CA VAL A 26 40.49 19.64 6.34
C VAL A 26 41.31 18.74 7.26
N LEU A 27 41.26 17.45 6.96
CA LEU A 27 42.00 16.42 7.68
C LEU A 27 43.11 15.88 6.79
N THR A 28 44.34 16.03 7.24
CA THR A 28 45.53 15.48 6.58
C THR A 28 46.26 14.46 7.47
N GLY A 29 47.12 13.66 6.92
CA GLY A 29 47.90 12.66 7.64
C GLY A 29 48.34 11.52 6.77
N GLU A 30 49.17 10.61 7.28
CA GLU A 30 49.67 9.45 6.55
C GLU A 30 48.53 8.48 6.16
N THR A 31 48.68 7.81 5.00
CA THR A 31 47.80 6.74 4.57
C THR A 31 47.77 5.60 5.59
N GLY A 32 46.58 5.11 5.96
CA GLY A 32 46.43 4.11 7.02
C GLY A 32 46.57 4.64 8.47
N ALA A 33 46.71 5.96 8.67
CA ALA A 33 46.88 6.58 9.97
C ALA A 33 45.60 6.78 10.77
N GLY A 34 44.44 6.38 10.27
CA GLY A 34 43.19 6.56 10.98
C GLY A 34 42.15 7.40 10.24
N LYS A 35 42.46 7.90 9.02
CA LYS A 35 41.47 8.66 8.22
C LYS A 35 40.20 7.85 7.97
N SER A 36 40.35 6.62 7.45
CA SER A 36 39.21 5.70 7.24
C SER A 36 38.52 5.32 8.53
N ILE A 37 39.27 5.20 9.66
CA ILE A 37 38.70 4.87 10.96
C ILE A 37 37.82 6.01 11.48
N LEU A 38 38.17 7.26 11.20
CA LEU A 38 37.32 8.41 11.53
C LEU A 38 35.98 8.33 10.77
N ILE A 39 36.03 8.04 9.45
CA ILE A 39 34.83 7.86 8.63
C ILE A 39 34.02 6.67 9.11
N ASP A 40 34.66 5.54 9.43
CA ASP A 40 33.99 4.36 9.98
C ASP A 40 33.31 4.67 11.33
N SER A 41 33.96 5.51 12.17
CA SER A 41 33.39 5.97 13.42
C SER A 41 32.15 6.86 13.19
N ILE A 42 32.22 7.77 12.23
CA ILE A 42 31.07 8.59 11.84
C ILE A 42 29.96 7.72 11.27
N ASN A 43 30.28 6.79 10.36
CA ASN A 43 29.31 5.83 9.84
C ASN A 43 28.65 5.00 10.95
N ALA A 44 29.43 4.61 11.95
CA ALA A 44 28.89 3.90 13.10
C ALA A 44 27.88 4.73 13.87
N ILE A 45 28.19 6.01 14.19
CA ILE A 45 27.27 6.87 14.92
C ILE A 45 26.01 7.24 14.12
N LEU A 46 26.09 7.25 12.78
CA LEU A 46 24.95 7.44 11.88
C LEU A 46 23.99 6.24 11.82
N GLY A 47 24.23 5.17 12.58
CA GLY A 47 23.34 4.00 12.63
C GLY A 47 23.60 2.97 11.52
N ASN A 48 24.69 3.08 10.75
CA ASN A 48 25.07 2.11 9.75
C ASN A 48 25.52 0.78 10.38
N ARG A 49 25.54 -0.30 9.58
CA ARG A 49 26.01 -1.61 10.06
C ARG A 49 27.49 -1.52 10.44
N THR A 50 27.84 -2.08 11.59
CA THR A 50 29.21 -2.13 12.08
C THR A 50 29.66 -3.57 12.27
N SER A 51 30.96 -3.84 12.01
CA SER A 51 31.60 -5.12 12.31
C SER A 51 32.20 -5.08 13.73
N LYS A 52 32.34 -6.23 14.36
CA LYS A 52 33.11 -6.42 15.58
C LYS A 52 34.60 -6.04 15.40
N ASP A 53 35.09 -6.08 14.17
CA ASP A 53 36.47 -5.72 13.82
C ASP A 53 36.76 -4.23 14.03
N LEU A 54 35.74 -3.42 14.24
CA LEU A 54 35.88 -2.01 14.65
C LEU A 54 36.40 -1.89 16.09
N VAL A 55 36.22 -2.92 16.91
CA VAL A 55 36.70 -2.92 18.30
C VAL A 55 38.22 -3.16 18.32
N ARG A 56 38.96 -2.29 19.00
CA ARG A 56 40.41 -2.41 19.17
C ARG A 56 40.78 -3.76 19.77
N THR A 57 41.78 -4.42 19.20
CA THR A 57 42.30 -5.70 19.70
C THR A 57 42.72 -5.61 21.16
N GLY A 58 42.14 -6.46 22.01
CA GLY A 58 42.36 -6.48 23.45
C GLY A 58 41.44 -5.55 24.27
N ALA A 59 40.57 -4.77 23.62
CA ALA A 59 39.54 -4.01 24.32
C ALA A 59 38.23 -4.79 24.41
N SER A 60 37.45 -4.59 25.47
CA SER A 60 36.15 -5.22 25.66
C SER A 60 35.04 -4.55 24.82
N LYS A 61 35.19 -3.26 24.54
CA LYS A 61 34.24 -2.45 23.76
C LYS A 61 34.90 -1.25 23.09
N ALA A 62 34.31 -0.82 21.99
CA ALA A 62 34.53 0.49 21.36
C ALA A 62 33.38 1.43 21.73
N VAL A 63 33.67 2.71 21.94
CA VAL A 63 32.69 3.77 22.24
C VAL A 63 32.92 4.94 21.31
N ILE A 64 31.84 5.37 20.66
CA ILE A 64 31.84 6.54 19.77
C ILE A 64 30.76 7.49 20.26
N ARG A 65 31.10 8.78 20.41
CA ARG A 65 30.15 9.85 20.76
C ARG A 65 30.30 11.00 19.78
N ALA A 66 29.18 11.55 19.33
CA ALA A 66 29.15 12.72 18.48
C ALA A 66 28.19 13.76 19.07
N ALA A 67 28.65 14.99 19.15
CA ALA A 67 27.82 16.12 19.55
C ALA A 67 27.48 16.97 18.33
N PHE A 68 26.22 17.37 18.24
CA PHE A 68 25.71 18.24 17.17
C PHE A 68 25.11 19.49 17.79
N GLU A 69 25.37 20.62 17.17
CA GLU A 69 24.79 21.91 17.50
C GLU A 69 24.02 22.46 16.30
N GLN A 70 23.12 23.43 16.55
CA GLN A 70 22.28 24.03 15.51
C GLN A 70 21.55 22.96 14.67
N VAL A 71 20.87 22.04 15.36
CA VAL A 71 20.15 20.93 14.75
C VAL A 71 18.98 21.47 13.90
N PRO A 72 18.82 21.05 12.64
CA PRO A 72 17.70 21.49 11.78
C PRO A 72 16.35 21.19 12.40
N SER A 73 15.37 22.08 12.20
CA SER A 73 13.99 21.92 12.74
C SER A 73 13.34 20.60 12.28
N ALA A 74 13.57 20.19 11.05
CA ALA A 74 13.06 18.92 10.52
C ALA A 74 13.60 17.68 11.29
N VAL A 75 14.84 17.75 11.80
CA VAL A 75 15.42 16.69 12.63
C VAL A 75 14.85 16.76 14.04
N LEU A 76 14.64 17.98 14.59
CA LEU A 76 14.00 18.17 15.89
C LEU A 76 12.57 17.64 15.90
N ASP A 77 11.80 17.85 14.83
CA ASP A 77 10.44 17.35 14.69
C ASP A 77 10.42 15.81 14.63
N LYS A 78 11.37 15.19 13.93
CA LYS A 78 11.53 13.72 13.91
C LYS A 78 11.96 13.17 15.28
N LEU A 79 12.80 13.89 15.99
CA LEU A 79 13.25 13.52 17.34
C LEU A 79 12.04 13.42 18.29
N GLU A 80 11.17 14.43 18.28
CA GLU A 80 9.95 14.48 19.07
C GLU A 80 8.95 13.38 18.68
N GLN A 81 8.74 13.17 17.36
CA GLN A 81 7.90 12.08 16.84
C GLN A 81 8.40 10.68 17.25
N SER A 82 9.72 10.56 17.47
CA SER A 82 10.35 9.32 17.92
C SER A 82 10.34 9.14 19.45
N GLY A 83 9.72 10.09 20.18
CA GLY A 83 9.55 10.03 21.63
C GLY A 83 10.77 10.53 22.42
N TYR A 84 11.68 11.29 21.81
CA TYR A 84 12.81 11.93 22.49
C TYR A 84 12.55 13.42 22.72
N GLU A 85 13.19 13.97 23.75
CA GLU A 85 13.09 15.39 24.08
C GLU A 85 13.71 16.26 22.96
N ARG A 86 13.00 17.33 22.59
CA ARG A 86 13.48 18.32 21.63
C ARG A 86 14.62 19.13 22.23
N SER A 87 15.80 19.07 21.63
CA SER A 87 16.99 19.77 22.13
C SER A 87 17.83 20.31 20.97
N GLU A 88 18.22 21.57 21.04
CA GLU A 88 19.08 22.21 20.02
C GLU A 88 20.50 21.61 19.98
N ALA A 89 20.94 20.98 21.06
CA ALA A 89 22.16 20.19 21.14
C ALA A 89 21.79 18.71 21.19
N LEU A 90 22.37 17.90 20.31
CA LEU A 90 22.10 16.48 20.19
C LEU A 90 23.38 15.68 20.45
N LEU A 91 23.36 14.85 21.48
CA LEU A 91 24.45 13.94 21.81
C LEU A 91 24.07 12.52 21.38
N LEU A 92 24.77 11.99 20.40
CA LEU A 92 24.63 10.60 19.95
C LEU A 92 25.76 9.76 20.52
N SER A 93 25.47 8.56 20.98
CA SER A 93 26.50 7.61 21.41
C SER A 93 26.21 6.21 20.91
N ARG A 94 27.27 5.49 20.54
CA ARG A 94 27.21 4.09 20.17
C ARG A 94 28.33 3.31 20.84
N GLU A 95 27.97 2.20 21.47
CA GLU A 95 28.90 1.24 22.04
C GLU A 95 28.82 -0.07 21.24
N ILE A 96 29.98 -0.66 20.95
CA ILE A 96 30.10 -1.93 20.22
C ILE A 96 30.99 -2.84 21.05
N THR A 97 30.51 -4.01 21.45
CA THR A 97 31.29 -4.98 22.23
C THR A 97 32.12 -5.89 21.31
N ALA A 98 33.16 -6.51 21.86
CA ALA A 98 34.02 -7.47 21.14
C ALA A 98 33.23 -8.69 20.62
N GLU A 99 32.05 -9.01 21.22
CA GLU A 99 31.13 -10.04 20.76
C GLU A 99 30.21 -9.57 19.62
N GLY A 100 30.28 -8.28 19.23
CA GLY A 100 29.50 -7.70 18.16
C GLY A 100 28.11 -7.18 18.56
N LYS A 101 27.78 -7.13 19.88
CA LYS A 101 26.57 -6.46 20.36
C LYS A 101 26.75 -4.94 20.25
N SER A 102 25.69 -4.24 19.84
CA SER A 102 25.71 -2.79 19.69
C SER A 102 24.56 -2.15 20.45
N SER A 103 24.86 -1.11 21.21
CA SER A 103 23.86 -0.26 21.88
C SER A 103 24.03 1.20 21.44
N CYS A 104 22.89 1.87 21.25
CA CYS A 104 22.85 3.26 20.82
C CYS A 104 22.10 4.11 21.85
N ARG A 105 22.47 5.38 21.97
CA ARG A 105 21.77 6.35 22.83
C ARG A 105 21.67 7.71 22.15
N ILE A 106 20.57 8.40 22.43
CA ILE A 106 20.29 9.78 22.03
C ILE A 106 20.08 10.58 23.31
N ASN A 107 20.90 11.60 23.57
CA ASN A 107 20.85 12.40 24.79
C ASN A 107 20.81 11.53 26.07
N GLY A 108 21.57 10.42 26.09
CA GLY A 108 21.60 9.45 27.17
C GLY A 108 20.48 8.42 27.19
N MET A 109 19.38 8.61 26.47
CA MET A 109 18.25 7.69 26.35
C MET A 109 18.55 6.54 25.37
N PRO A 110 18.15 5.29 25.67
CA PRO A 110 18.35 4.17 24.75
C PRO A 110 17.66 4.40 23.40
N ALA A 111 18.34 4.03 22.31
CA ALA A 111 17.82 4.13 20.95
C ALA A 111 18.18 2.90 20.12
N THR A 112 17.50 2.70 18.99
CA THR A 112 17.87 1.69 18.01
C THR A 112 18.73 2.29 16.90
N ALA A 113 19.53 1.45 16.23
CA ALA A 113 20.31 1.88 15.06
C ALA A 113 19.41 2.39 13.90
N ALA A 114 18.17 1.91 13.82
CA ALA A 114 17.20 2.37 12.82
C ALA A 114 16.76 3.82 13.08
N VAL A 115 16.47 4.15 14.34
CA VAL A 115 16.11 5.52 14.75
C VAL A 115 17.30 6.46 14.53
N LEU A 116 18.53 6.06 14.92
CA LEU A 116 19.72 6.86 14.61
C LEU A 116 19.84 7.14 13.12
N ARG A 117 19.67 6.14 12.27
CA ARG A 117 19.80 6.29 10.81
C ARG A 117 18.76 7.27 10.25
N ASP A 118 17.52 7.22 10.71
CA ASP A 118 16.47 8.13 10.24
C ASP A 118 16.73 9.58 10.67
N LEU A 119 17.19 9.79 11.90
CA LEU A 119 17.54 11.12 12.41
C LEU A 119 18.80 11.68 11.73
N CYS A 120 19.85 10.86 11.62
CA CYS A 120 21.15 11.31 11.14
C CYS A 120 21.19 11.62 9.65
N GLY A 121 20.26 11.07 8.84
CA GLY A 121 20.11 11.45 7.44
C GLY A 121 19.86 12.94 7.21
N GLY A 122 19.35 13.67 8.23
CA GLY A 122 19.19 15.12 8.20
C GLY A 122 20.34 15.91 8.86
N LEU A 123 21.39 15.24 9.37
CA LEU A 123 22.51 15.88 10.09
C LEU A 123 23.82 15.86 9.31
N ILE A 124 24.12 14.73 8.70
CA ILE A 124 25.40 14.51 7.99
C ILE A 124 25.12 13.81 6.65
N ASN A 125 25.77 14.32 5.61
CA ASN A 125 25.90 13.65 4.31
C ASN A 125 27.37 13.26 4.08
N ILE A 126 27.66 11.98 3.87
CA ILE A 126 29.02 11.48 3.60
C ILE A 126 29.15 11.24 2.11
N ASN A 127 30.14 11.86 1.49
CA ASN A 127 30.47 11.69 0.08
C ASN A 127 31.82 10.98 -0.04
N GLY A 128 31.82 9.64 -0.04
CA GLY A 128 33.02 8.80 -0.15
C GLY A 128 33.04 7.97 -1.45
N GLN A 129 34.07 7.11 -1.60
CA GLN A 129 34.19 6.21 -2.75
C GLN A 129 32.95 5.33 -2.96
N HIS A 130 32.24 4.96 -1.90
CA HIS A 130 31.05 4.10 -1.97
C HIS A 130 29.79 4.87 -2.43
N ASP A 131 29.73 6.19 -2.27
CA ASP A 131 28.57 7.00 -2.67
C ASP A 131 28.56 7.34 -4.16
N SER A 132 29.73 7.32 -4.81
CA SER A 132 29.83 7.34 -6.27
C SER A 132 29.03 6.18 -6.89
N VAL A 133 28.99 5.01 -6.22
CA VAL A 133 28.20 3.84 -6.65
C VAL A 133 26.70 4.16 -6.67
N GLY A 134 26.20 4.95 -5.71
CA GLY A 134 24.78 5.38 -5.69
C GLY A 134 24.44 6.27 -6.89
N LEU A 135 25.31 7.17 -7.24
CA LEU A 135 25.14 8.09 -8.38
C LEU A 135 25.27 7.36 -9.73
N LEU A 136 26.05 6.28 -9.78
CA LEU A 136 26.21 5.44 -10.96
C LEU A 136 25.01 4.49 -11.19
N ASN A 137 24.14 4.30 -10.19
CA ASN A 137 22.98 3.44 -10.30
C ASN A 137 21.76 4.20 -10.87
N PRO A 138 21.28 3.86 -12.08
CA PRO A 138 20.13 4.52 -12.70
C PRO A 138 18.86 4.52 -11.84
N ALA A 139 18.71 3.53 -10.95
CA ALA A 139 17.56 3.43 -10.06
C ALA A 139 17.44 4.60 -9.07
N HIS A 140 18.54 5.30 -8.78
CA HIS A 140 18.57 6.43 -7.87
C HIS A 140 18.40 7.80 -8.56
N HIS A 141 18.55 7.87 -9.90
CA HIS A 141 18.52 9.13 -10.62
C HIS A 141 17.20 9.88 -10.51
N LEU A 142 16.08 9.14 -10.45
CA LEU A 142 14.75 9.73 -10.23
C LEU A 142 14.64 10.39 -8.84
N GLY A 143 15.17 9.71 -7.80
CA GLY A 143 15.23 10.25 -6.45
C GLY A 143 16.05 11.54 -6.35
N ILE A 144 17.19 11.60 -7.03
CA ILE A 144 18.05 12.79 -7.10
C ILE A 144 17.27 13.99 -7.68
N LEU A 145 16.48 13.77 -8.74
CA LEU A 145 15.65 14.84 -9.32
C LEU A 145 14.51 15.24 -8.39
N ASP A 146 13.89 14.30 -7.70
CA ASP A 146 12.81 14.57 -6.74
C ASP A 146 13.32 15.37 -5.54
N ASP A 147 14.50 15.02 -5.03
CA ASP A 147 15.16 15.73 -3.92
C ASP A 147 15.55 17.16 -4.36
N TYR A 148 16.15 17.32 -5.54
CA TYR A 148 16.52 18.64 -6.07
C TYR A 148 15.29 19.53 -6.35
N ALA A 149 14.23 18.94 -6.91
CA ALA A 149 12.96 19.62 -7.20
C ALA A 149 12.19 20.02 -5.94
N GLN A 150 12.50 19.41 -4.78
CA GLN A 150 11.72 19.55 -3.54
C GLN A 150 10.21 19.32 -3.74
N ASN A 151 9.86 18.39 -4.64
CA ASN A 151 8.49 18.18 -5.13
C ASN A 151 7.65 17.24 -4.22
N ARG A 152 8.03 17.10 -2.95
CA ARG A 152 7.42 16.18 -1.99
C ARG A 152 5.90 16.31 -1.90
N THR A 153 5.38 17.53 -1.93
CA THR A 153 3.92 17.78 -1.88
C THR A 153 3.23 17.26 -3.15
N VAL A 154 3.79 17.57 -4.32
CA VAL A 154 3.28 17.11 -5.63
C VAL A 154 3.31 15.58 -5.71
N PHE A 155 4.38 14.99 -5.22
CA PHE A 155 4.51 13.53 -5.14
C PHE A 155 3.47 12.90 -4.21
N GLN A 156 3.22 13.47 -3.03
CA GLN A 156 2.22 12.98 -2.09
C GLN A 156 0.80 13.05 -2.65
N ASP A 157 0.47 14.14 -3.36
CA ASP A 157 -0.81 14.28 -4.08
C ASP A 157 -1.02 13.15 -5.09
N TYR A 158 0.00 12.90 -5.93
CA TYR A 158 0.00 11.80 -6.89
C TYR A 158 -0.14 10.44 -6.20
N TYR A 159 0.73 10.17 -5.22
CA TYR A 159 0.82 8.87 -4.54
C TYR A 159 -0.48 8.50 -3.83
N THR A 160 -1.18 9.48 -3.26
CA THR A 160 -2.49 9.27 -2.63
C THR A 160 -3.53 8.79 -3.64
N LEU A 161 -3.57 9.39 -4.83
CA LEU A 161 -4.45 8.97 -5.91
C LEU A 161 -4.07 7.60 -6.47
N TYR A 162 -2.78 7.35 -6.65
CA TYR A 162 -2.27 6.07 -7.12
C TYR A 162 -2.63 4.92 -6.17
N ARG A 163 -2.47 5.11 -4.86
CA ARG A 163 -2.88 4.10 -3.87
C ARG A 163 -4.37 3.78 -3.95
N LYS A 164 -5.24 4.79 -4.08
CA LYS A 164 -6.67 4.59 -4.26
C LYS A 164 -6.96 3.82 -5.55
N LEU A 165 -6.29 4.18 -6.65
CA LEU A 165 -6.44 3.48 -7.93
C LEU A 165 -6.05 1.99 -7.83
N VAL A 166 -4.95 1.67 -7.16
CA VAL A 166 -4.51 0.28 -6.92
C VAL A 166 -5.51 -0.48 -6.07
N GLN A 167 -6.08 0.17 -5.05
CA GLN A 167 -7.11 -0.44 -4.20
C GLN A 167 -8.37 -0.78 -5.01
N VAL A 168 -8.91 0.19 -5.75
CA VAL A 168 -10.09 -0.02 -6.61
C VAL A 168 -9.84 -1.11 -7.66
N LYS A 169 -8.63 -1.16 -8.23
CA LYS A 169 -8.26 -2.23 -9.16
C LYS A 169 -8.30 -3.60 -8.50
N ARG A 170 -7.78 -3.75 -7.28
CA ARG A 170 -7.83 -5.01 -6.53
C ARG A 170 -9.27 -5.44 -6.21
N GLU A 171 -10.14 -4.48 -5.84
CA GLU A 171 -11.56 -4.76 -5.59
C GLU A 171 -12.26 -5.22 -6.88
N LEU A 172 -11.97 -4.61 -8.04
CA LEU A 172 -12.47 -5.04 -9.34
C LEU A 172 -11.98 -6.45 -9.70
N ASP A 173 -10.68 -6.70 -9.56
CA ASP A 173 -10.08 -8.01 -9.87
C ASP A 173 -10.70 -9.14 -9.01
N ALA A 174 -11.12 -8.82 -7.77
CA ALA A 174 -11.81 -9.77 -6.89
C ALA A 174 -13.28 -10.04 -7.29
N LEU A 175 -13.91 -9.12 -8.05
CA LEU A 175 -15.30 -9.27 -8.55
C LEU A 175 -15.36 -9.95 -9.93
N ILE A 176 -14.26 -10.08 -10.63
CA ILE A 176 -14.20 -10.73 -11.96
C ILE A 176 -14.31 -12.24 -11.76
N THR A 177 -15.56 -12.74 -11.78
CA THR A 177 -15.90 -14.09 -12.17
C THR A 177 -16.23 -14.06 -13.67
N ASP A 178 -16.12 -15.17 -14.38
CA ASP A 178 -16.36 -15.23 -15.84
C ASP A 178 -17.70 -14.55 -16.21
N GLU A 179 -17.63 -13.40 -16.88
CA GLU A 179 -18.79 -12.55 -17.24
C GLU A 179 -19.82 -13.34 -18.09
N ALA A 180 -19.33 -14.25 -18.94
CA ALA A 180 -20.20 -15.07 -19.79
C ALA A 180 -20.97 -16.12 -18.98
N GLU A 181 -20.36 -16.69 -17.94
CA GLU A 181 -21.02 -17.63 -17.03
C GLU A 181 -22.04 -16.92 -16.17
N LYS A 182 -21.68 -15.74 -15.67
CA LYS A 182 -22.56 -14.87 -14.89
C LYS A 182 -23.81 -14.46 -15.67
N GLN A 183 -23.68 -14.04 -16.93
CA GLN A 183 -24.82 -13.65 -17.76
C GLN A 183 -25.76 -14.82 -18.03
N ARG A 184 -25.23 -16.00 -18.36
CA ARG A 184 -26.05 -17.22 -18.53
C ARG A 184 -26.82 -17.57 -17.26
N LYS A 185 -26.21 -17.37 -16.09
CA LYS A 185 -26.86 -17.62 -14.81
C LYS A 185 -27.99 -16.63 -14.53
N ILE A 186 -27.77 -15.34 -14.85
CA ILE A 186 -28.82 -14.31 -14.76
C ILE A 186 -30.01 -14.68 -15.63
N ASP A 187 -29.78 -15.00 -16.92
CA ASP A 187 -30.85 -15.33 -17.87
C ASP A 187 -31.64 -16.55 -17.41
N LEU A 188 -30.95 -17.57 -16.90
CA LEU A 188 -31.58 -18.79 -16.35
C LEU A 188 -32.44 -18.48 -15.12
N LEU A 189 -31.87 -17.74 -14.14
CA LEU A 189 -32.58 -17.41 -12.92
C LEU A 189 -33.80 -16.52 -13.20
N GLN A 190 -33.67 -15.54 -14.10
CA GLN A 190 -34.79 -14.69 -14.53
C GLN A 190 -35.93 -15.52 -15.10
N TYR A 191 -35.61 -16.45 -16.02
CA TYR A 191 -36.61 -17.35 -16.59
C TYR A 191 -37.30 -18.20 -15.54
N GLN A 192 -36.54 -18.79 -14.59
CA GLN A 192 -37.09 -19.65 -13.56
C GLN A 192 -37.99 -18.88 -12.58
N VAL A 193 -37.55 -17.70 -12.15
CA VAL A 193 -38.34 -16.83 -11.28
C VAL A 193 -39.64 -16.42 -11.97
N GLN A 194 -39.57 -15.98 -13.22
CA GLN A 194 -40.73 -15.54 -13.99
C GLN A 194 -41.72 -16.69 -14.17
N GLU A 195 -41.28 -17.89 -14.55
CA GLU A 195 -42.14 -19.06 -14.75
C GLU A 195 -42.91 -19.46 -13.47
N ILE A 196 -42.24 -19.37 -12.31
CA ILE A 196 -42.86 -19.70 -11.02
C ILE A 196 -43.81 -18.57 -10.56
N GLU A 197 -43.45 -17.30 -10.75
CA GLU A 197 -44.27 -16.15 -10.39
C GLU A 197 -45.56 -16.08 -11.22
N ASP A 198 -45.43 -16.27 -12.54
CA ASP A 198 -46.57 -16.27 -13.45
C ASP A 198 -47.57 -17.39 -13.14
N ALA A 199 -47.09 -18.48 -12.55
CA ALA A 199 -47.91 -19.58 -12.13
C ALA A 199 -48.80 -19.25 -10.90
N GLY A 200 -48.43 -18.25 -10.10
CA GLY A 200 -49.25 -17.78 -8.94
C GLY A 200 -49.58 -18.89 -7.95
N LEU A 201 -48.56 -19.68 -7.54
CA LEU A 201 -48.74 -20.85 -6.68
C LEU A 201 -49.14 -20.50 -5.25
N THR A 202 -50.02 -21.31 -4.67
CA THR A 202 -50.42 -21.21 -3.26
C THR A 202 -50.15 -22.51 -2.51
N ALA A 203 -49.70 -22.42 -1.26
CA ALA A 203 -49.43 -23.60 -0.46
C ALA A 203 -50.75 -24.38 -0.19
N GLY A 204 -50.70 -25.72 -0.36
CA GLY A 204 -51.83 -26.61 -0.18
C GLY A 204 -52.85 -26.62 -1.35
N GLU A 205 -52.59 -25.86 -2.45
CA GLU A 205 -53.45 -25.78 -3.62
C GLU A 205 -53.69 -27.16 -4.26
N GLU A 206 -52.63 -27.96 -4.40
CA GLU A 206 -52.69 -29.25 -5.05
C GLU A 206 -53.70 -30.18 -4.35
N GLN A 207 -53.62 -30.26 -3.02
CA GLN A 207 -54.57 -31.11 -2.26
C GLN A 207 -56.01 -30.66 -2.40
N THR A 208 -56.22 -29.36 -2.42
CA THR A 208 -57.55 -28.77 -2.62
C THR A 208 -58.10 -29.12 -3.99
N LEU A 209 -57.26 -28.98 -5.07
CA LEU A 209 -57.64 -29.33 -6.43
C LEU A 209 -57.87 -30.81 -6.63
N GLU A 210 -57.03 -31.68 -6.03
CA GLU A 210 -57.25 -33.13 -6.09
C GLU A 210 -58.58 -33.56 -5.46
N ASN A 211 -58.91 -32.98 -4.29
CA ASN A 211 -60.17 -33.23 -3.67
C ASN A 211 -61.33 -32.75 -4.53
N ARG A 212 -61.22 -31.55 -5.12
CA ARG A 212 -62.22 -31.02 -6.05
C ARG A 212 -62.38 -31.90 -7.29
N ARG A 213 -61.30 -32.34 -7.92
CA ARG A 213 -61.30 -33.27 -9.06
C ARG A 213 -62.05 -34.56 -8.73
N LYS A 214 -61.79 -35.17 -7.53
CA LYS A 214 -62.48 -36.39 -7.12
C LYS A 214 -64.00 -36.19 -7.01
N VAL A 215 -64.45 -35.04 -6.51
CA VAL A 215 -65.85 -34.70 -6.41
C VAL A 215 -66.45 -34.51 -7.81
N LEU A 216 -65.79 -33.71 -8.68
CA LEU A 216 -66.29 -33.42 -10.02
C LEU A 216 -66.31 -34.65 -10.93
N SER A 217 -65.27 -35.49 -10.94
CA SER A 217 -65.22 -36.71 -11.74
C SER A 217 -66.20 -37.78 -11.30
N ASN A 218 -66.72 -37.72 -10.07
CA ASN A 218 -67.76 -38.61 -9.59
C ASN A 218 -69.15 -37.95 -9.46
N ALA A 219 -69.29 -36.69 -9.91
CA ALA A 219 -70.50 -35.91 -9.73
C ALA A 219 -71.74 -36.59 -10.30
N SER A 220 -71.65 -37.13 -11.51
CA SER A 220 -72.74 -37.89 -12.16
C SER A 220 -73.16 -39.10 -11.33
N ALA A 221 -72.17 -39.93 -10.91
CA ALA A 221 -72.48 -41.11 -10.11
C ALA A 221 -73.06 -40.77 -8.72
N ILE A 222 -72.61 -39.67 -8.10
CA ILE A 222 -73.16 -39.18 -6.84
C ILE A 222 -74.60 -38.72 -7.04
N ARG A 223 -74.85 -37.93 -8.09
CA ARG A 223 -76.16 -37.43 -8.48
C ARG A 223 -77.15 -38.54 -8.69
N ASP A 224 -76.80 -39.55 -9.48
CA ASP A 224 -77.65 -40.70 -9.77
C ASP A 224 -78.02 -41.45 -8.53
N ARG A 225 -77.09 -41.67 -7.61
CA ARG A 225 -77.35 -42.35 -6.33
C ARG A 225 -78.25 -41.50 -5.38
N LEU A 226 -78.04 -40.19 -5.33
CA LEU A 226 -78.88 -39.27 -4.56
C LEU A 226 -80.31 -39.20 -5.13
N ALA A 227 -80.43 -39.13 -6.47
CA ALA A 227 -81.69 -39.16 -7.14
C ALA A 227 -82.48 -40.48 -6.86
N GLN A 228 -81.81 -41.61 -6.94
CA GLN A 228 -82.35 -42.90 -6.58
C GLN A 228 -82.79 -42.95 -5.13
N SER A 229 -81.95 -42.42 -4.21
CA SER A 229 -82.32 -42.40 -2.79
C SER A 229 -83.51 -41.48 -2.50
N TYR A 230 -83.54 -40.31 -3.16
CA TYR A 230 -84.65 -39.40 -3.08
C TYR A 230 -85.99 -40.04 -3.57
N ALA A 231 -85.94 -40.72 -4.73
CA ALA A 231 -87.12 -41.41 -5.30
C ALA A 231 -87.61 -42.53 -4.37
N LEU A 232 -86.75 -43.23 -3.68
CA LEU A 232 -87.12 -44.27 -2.70
C LEU A 232 -87.78 -43.68 -1.48
N LEU A 233 -87.39 -42.46 -1.04
CA LEU A 233 -87.97 -41.78 0.12
C LEU A 233 -89.26 -41.05 -0.23
N SER A 234 -89.29 -40.31 -1.32
CA SER A 234 -90.42 -39.40 -1.68
C SER A 234 -91.43 -40.07 -2.61
N GLY A 235 -91.10 -41.22 -3.18
CA GLY A 235 -91.93 -41.90 -4.14
C GLY A 235 -91.73 -41.41 -5.60
N SER A 236 -92.47 -42.03 -6.55
CA SER A 236 -92.62 -41.68 -7.96
C SER A 236 -94.04 -41.76 -8.41
N ASP A 237 -94.32 -41.35 -9.65
CA ASP A 237 -95.69 -41.41 -10.18
C ASP A 237 -96.36 -42.81 -10.12
N ASP A 238 -95.51 -43.87 -10.11
CA ASP A 238 -95.99 -45.27 -10.08
C ASP A 238 -95.87 -46.00 -8.75
N ALA A 239 -95.17 -45.39 -7.74
CA ALA A 239 -94.92 -46.05 -6.45
C ALA A 239 -94.84 -45.07 -5.28
N ALA A 240 -95.51 -45.40 -4.17
CA ALA A 240 -95.51 -44.62 -2.91
C ALA A 240 -94.08 -44.68 -2.32
N GLY A 241 -93.57 -43.53 -1.85
CA GLY A 241 -92.28 -43.43 -1.16
C GLY A 241 -92.34 -43.88 0.29
N ALA A 242 -91.19 -44.05 0.91
CA ALA A 242 -91.10 -44.39 2.33
C ALA A 242 -91.82 -43.35 3.21
N VAL A 243 -91.73 -42.04 2.84
CA VAL A 243 -92.42 -40.94 3.55
C VAL A 243 -93.94 -41.10 3.49
N ASP A 244 -94.49 -41.44 2.33
CA ASP A 244 -95.91 -41.66 2.15
C ASP A 244 -96.38 -42.87 2.99
N LEU A 245 -95.63 -44.00 2.91
CA LEU A 245 -95.93 -45.22 3.65
C LEU A 245 -95.83 -44.99 5.16
N LEU A 246 -94.87 -44.21 5.62
CA LEU A 246 -94.70 -43.85 7.04
C LEU A 246 -95.84 -42.91 7.48
N GLY A 247 -96.30 -41.98 6.62
CA GLY A 247 -97.44 -41.10 6.87
C GLY A 247 -98.76 -41.89 7.03
N GLU A 248 -99.03 -42.82 6.08
CA GLU A 248 -100.18 -43.69 6.16
C GLU A 248 -100.12 -44.57 7.40
N THR A 249 -98.96 -45.18 7.71
CA THR A 249 -98.78 -46.03 8.90
C THR A 249 -99.02 -45.22 10.22
N SER A 250 -98.42 -43.99 10.27
CA SER A 250 -98.56 -43.10 11.40
C SER A 250 -100.07 -42.72 11.65
N ASN A 251 -100.78 -42.37 10.58
CA ASN A 251 -102.22 -42.07 10.68
C ASN A 251 -103.06 -43.27 11.14
N ALA A 252 -102.72 -44.47 10.66
CA ALA A 252 -103.44 -45.68 11.05
C ALA A 252 -103.22 -46.07 12.52
N VAL A 253 -101.99 -45.93 13.00
CA VAL A 253 -101.63 -46.25 14.41
C VAL A 253 -102.11 -45.12 15.35
N ASP A 254 -102.12 -43.87 14.92
CA ASP A 254 -102.73 -42.79 15.69
C ASP A 254 -104.24 -42.98 15.90
N ALA A 255 -104.97 -43.37 14.83
CA ALA A 255 -106.40 -43.73 14.94
C ALA A 255 -106.62 -44.92 15.90
N ALA A 256 -105.76 -45.90 15.92
CA ALA A 256 -105.78 -47.04 16.85
C ALA A 256 -105.45 -46.57 18.30
N ALA A 257 -104.55 -45.65 18.48
CA ALA A 257 -104.17 -45.08 19.79
C ALA A 257 -105.28 -44.28 20.44
N GLN A 258 -106.20 -43.69 19.63
CA GLN A 258 -107.44 -43.05 20.15
C GLN A 258 -108.39 -44.08 20.77
N LEU A 259 -108.30 -45.37 20.39
CA LEU A 259 -109.09 -46.45 20.93
C LEU A 259 -108.44 -47.21 22.08
N ASP A 260 -107.08 -47.34 22.04
CA ASP A 260 -106.23 -47.98 23.08
C ASP A 260 -105.02 -47.10 23.43
N PRO A 261 -105.00 -46.43 24.61
CA PRO A 261 -103.95 -45.55 25.06
C PRO A 261 -102.53 -46.25 25.17
N ALA A 262 -102.51 -47.55 25.23
CA ALA A 262 -101.22 -48.32 25.23
C ALA A 262 -100.44 -48.12 23.90
N LEU A 263 -101.07 -47.71 22.85
CA LEU A 263 -100.42 -47.49 21.53
C LEU A 263 -99.91 -46.05 21.34
N THR A 264 -100.18 -45.13 22.28
CA THR A 264 -99.79 -43.72 22.15
C THR A 264 -98.23 -43.56 21.93
N ALA A 265 -97.46 -44.33 22.62
CA ALA A 265 -95.96 -44.28 22.49
C ALA A 265 -95.53 -44.72 21.09
N ALA A 266 -96.18 -45.72 20.50
CA ALA A 266 -95.88 -46.21 19.14
C ALA A 266 -96.34 -45.19 18.06
N ALA A 267 -97.48 -44.54 18.24
CA ALA A 267 -97.97 -43.44 17.39
C ALA A 267 -96.96 -42.29 17.35
N GLY A 268 -96.44 -41.84 18.52
CA GLY A 268 -95.41 -40.77 18.58
C GLY A 268 -94.10 -41.16 17.88
N GLN A 269 -93.63 -42.39 18.07
CA GLN A 269 -92.47 -42.84 17.37
C GLN A 269 -92.61 -42.90 15.84
N LEU A 270 -93.70 -43.31 15.33
CA LEU A 270 -94.01 -43.32 13.88
C LEU A 270 -94.09 -41.92 13.31
N LEU A 271 -94.68 -41.00 14.05
CA LEU A 271 -94.78 -39.59 13.63
C LEU A 271 -93.40 -38.94 13.59
N ASP A 272 -92.50 -39.23 14.59
CA ASP A 272 -91.15 -38.76 14.55
C ASP A 272 -90.35 -39.36 13.38
N LEU A 273 -90.52 -40.63 13.07
CA LEU A 273 -89.93 -41.28 11.90
C LEU A 273 -90.39 -40.65 10.60
N TYR A 274 -91.70 -40.32 10.48
CA TYR A 274 -92.24 -39.66 9.31
C TYR A 274 -91.57 -38.28 9.04
N TYR A 275 -91.48 -37.45 10.08
CA TYR A 275 -90.86 -36.13 9.93
C TYR A 275 -89.37 -36.23 9.68
N ASN A 276 -88.67 -37.11 10.37
CA ASN A 276 -87.27 -37.32 10.11
C ASN A 276 -86.99 -37.80 8.69
N ALA A 277 -87.81 -38.73 8.16
CA ALA A 277 -87.65 -39.19 6.78
C ALA A 277 -87.92 -38.07 5.76
N LYS A 278 -88.91 -37.20 6.06
CA LYS A 278 -89.26 -36.02 5.23
C LYS A 278 -88.12 -35.01 5.21
N ASP A 279 -87.52 -34.73 6.38
CA ASP A 279 -86.37 -33.80 6.47
C ASP A 279 -85.18 -34.32 5.70
N VAL A 280 -84.82 -35.64 5.78
CA VAL A 280 -83.79 -36.25 5.01
C VAL A 280 -84.03 -36.20 3.48
N ALA A 281 -85.27 -36.42 3.06
CA ALA A 281 -85.66 -36.28 1.64
C ALA A 281 -85.46 -34.86 1.13
N ALA A 282 -85.86 -33.82 1.97
CA ALA A 282 -85.61 -32.43 1.63
C ALA A 282 -84.10 -32.07 1.52
N ASP A 283 -83.27 -32.60 2.45
CA ASP A 283 -81.79 -32.40 2.36
C ASP A 283 -81.23 -33.05 1.12
N LEU A 284 -81.67 -34.27 0.75
CA LEU A 284 -81.17 -34.97 -0.45
C LEU A 284 -81.47 -34.22 -1.76
N ILE A 285 -82.67 -33.68 -1.92
CA ILE A 285 -83.06 -32.88 -3.10
C ILE A 285 -82.29 -31.58 -3.18
N GLY A 286 -82.07 -30.89 -2.06
CA GLY A 286 -81.22 -29.68 -2.02
C GLY A 286 -79.72 -29.94 -2.38
N ARG A 287 -79.23 -31.16 -2.10
CA ARG A 287 -77.89 -31.55 -2.48
C ARG A 287 -77.74 -31.98 -3.95
N LEU A 288 -78.78 -32.46 -4.64
CA LEU A 288 -78.75 -32.83 -6.05
C LEU A 288 -78.36 -31.65 -6.93
N ASP A 289 -78.85 -30.45 -6.65
CA ASP A 289 -78.53 -29.22 -7.37
C ASP A 289 -77.02 -28.84 -7.22
N ALA A 290 -76.42 -29.17 -6.09
CA ALA A 290 -74.97 -28.91 -5.87
C ALA A 290 -74.04 -29.82 -6.69
N TYR A 291 -74.52 -30.91 -7.25
CA TYR A 291 -73.79 -31.84 -8.14
C TYR A 291 -74.17 -31.72 -9.62
N ASP A 292 -74.90 -30.69 -9.98
CA ASP A 292 -75.11 -30.32 -11.39
C ASP A 292 -73.92 -29.50 -11.86
N THR A 293 -72.83 -30.18 -12.19
CA THR A 293 -71.51 -29.60 -12.51
C THR A 293 -71.34 -29.46 -14.02
N ASP A 294 -70.73 -28.33 -14.44
CA ASP A 294 -70.33 -28.08 -15.82
C ASP A 294 -68.99 -28.81 -16.08
N ASP A 295 -68.84 -29.54 -17.18
CA ASP A 295 -67.61 -30.22 -17.60
C ASP A 295 -66.41 -29.23 -17.73
N ALA A 296 -66.70 -27.97 -17.99
CA ALA A 296 -65.71 -26.91 -18.07
C ALA A 296 -64.94 -26.70 -16.75
N GLU A 297 -65.58 -26.84 -15.57
CA GLU A 297 -64.90 -26.73 -14.27
C GLU A 297 -63.91 -27.90 -14.03
N LEU A 298 -64.26 -29.10 -14.49
CA LEU A 298 -63.37 -30.24 -14.41
C LEU A 298 -62.12 -30.03 -15.27
N ASP A 299 -62.29 -29.52 -16.51
CA ASP A 299 -61.19 -29.21 -17.39
C ASP A 299 -60.26 -28.12 -16.81
N GLU A 300 -60.76 -27.08 -16.20
CA GLU A 300 -59.99 -26.05 -15.52
C GLU A 300 -59.14 -26.63 -14.40
N VAL A 301 -59.72 -27.48 -13.54
CA VAL A 301 -59.01 -28.17 -12.47
C VAL A 301 -57.92 -29.07 -12.97
N GLU A 302 -58.19 -29.84 -14.05
CA GLU A 302 -57.20 -30.73 -14.67
C GLU A 302 -56.02 -29.93 -15.30
N GLN A 303 -56.29 -28.87 -16.04
CA GLN A 303 -55.28 -27.99 -16.57
C GLN A 303 -54.40 -27.38 -15.49
N ARG A 304 -54.98 -26.95 -14.39
CA ARG A 304 -54.23 -26.41 -13.25
C ARG A 304 -53.37 -27.47 -12.56
N LEU A 305 -53.90 -28.67 -12.37
CA LEU A 305 -53.10 -29.80 -11.84
C LEU A 305 -51.97 -30.21 -12.77
N ASP A 306 -52.16 -30.19 -14.09
CA ASP A 306 -51.11 -30.45 -15.06
C ASP A 306 -50.01 -29.37 -15.01
N LEU A 307 -50.36 -28.09 -14.83
CA LEU A 307 -49.41 -27.02 -14.62
C LEU A 307 -48.55 -27.27 -13.36
N LEU A 308 -49.22 -27.60 -12.24
CA LEU A 308 -48.54 -27.90 -10.96
C LEU A 308 -47.60 -29.10 -11.12
N TYR A 309 -48.05 -30.18 -11.79
CA TYR A 309 -47.21 -31.34 -12.08
C TYR A 309 -45.98 -31.00 -12.88
N ARG A 310 -46.09 -30.16 -13.94
CA ARG A 310 -44.96 -29.72 -14.75
C ARG A 310 -43.95 -28.91 -13.96
N LEU A 311 -44.45 -27.98 -13.14
CA LEU A 311 -43.59 -27.16 -12.29
C LEU A 311 -42.88 -27.99 -11.21
N LYS A 312 -43.60 -28.90 -10.57
CA LYS A 312 -43.03 -29.81 -9.58
C LYS A 312 -41.92 -30.69 -10.18
N ARG A 313 -42.13 -31.20 -11.40
CA ARG A 313 -41.12 -31.99 -12.09
C ARG A 313 -39.84 -31.22 -12.42
N LYS A 314 -39.92 -29.87 -12.55
CA LYS A 314 -38.77 -29.02 -12.87
C LYS A 314 -38.07 -28.52 -11.58
N TYR A 315 -38.81 -28.15 -10.55
CA TYR A 315 -38.32 -27.30 -9.49
C TYR A 315 -38.41 -27.89 -8.07
N GLY A 316 -39.23 -28.93 -7.87
CA GLY A 316 -39.36 -29.53 -6.53
C GLY A 316 -40.36 -30.67 -6.51
N SER A 317 -40.47 -31.38 -5.38
CA SER A 317 -41.40 -32.50 -5.25
C SER A 317 -42.79 -32.09 -4.78
N THR A 318 -42.93 -30.94 -4.15
CA THR A 318 -44.20 -30.35 -3.67
C THR A 318 -44.37 -28.93 -4.20
N VAL A 319 -45.58 -28.37 -4.11
CA VAL A 319 -45.83 -26.97 -4.47
C VAL A 319 -45.04 -26.02 -3.57
N GLU A 320 -44.90 -26.35 -2.31
CA GLU A 320 -44.12 -25.61 -1.31
C GLU A 320 -42.64 -25.61 -1.70
N ASP A 321 -42.09 -26.74 -2.20
CA ASP A 321 -40.69 -26.83 -2.70
C ASP A 321 -40.50 -25.92 -3.90
N VAL A 322 -41.45 -25.84 -4.82
CA VAL A 322 -41.40 -24.95 -6.01
C VAL A 322 -41.40 -23.49 -5.57
N ILE A 323 -42.24 -23.11 -4.63
CA ILE A 323 -42.29 -21.74 -4.07
C ILE A 323 -40.96 -21.41 -3.40
N ALA A 324 -40.43 -22.31 -2.57
CA ALA A 324 -39.13 -22.13 -1.90
C ALA A 324 -37.96 -22.03 -2.89
N PHE A 325 -38.00 -22.80 -3.98
CA PHE A 325 -37.01 -22.70 -5.07
C PHE A 325 -37.08 -21.32 -5.74
N GLY A 326 -38.28 -20.84 -6.06
CA GLY A 326 -38.48 -19.49 -6.66
C GLY A 326 -37.93 -18.38 -5.77
N GLN A 327 -38.17 -18.45 -4.46
CA GLN A 327 -37.61 -17.48 -3.52
C GLN A 327 -36.08 -17.49 -3.48
N LYS A 328 -35.45 -18.67 -3.41
CA LYS A 328 -34.00 -18.81 -3.46
C LYS A 328 -33.42 -18.31 -4.78
N ALA A 329 -34.04 -18.62 -5.90
CA ALA A 329 -33.61 -18.15 -7.21
C ALA A 329 -33.68 -16.62 -7.31
N ARG A 330 -34.68 -15.99 -6.72
CA ARG A 330 -34.81 -14.53 -6.65
C ARG A 330 -33.73 -13.90 -5.78
N GLU A 331 -33.48 -14.43 -4.60
CA GLU A 331 -32.41 -13.94 -3.70
C GLU A 331 -31.04 -14.02 -4.40
N GLU A 332 -30.78 -15.11 -5.13
CA GLU A 332 -29.55 -15.29 -5.88
C GLU A 332 -29.43 -14.29 -7.04
N LEU A 333 -30.52 -14.06 -7.77
CA LEU A 333 -30.59 -13.07 -8.87
C LEU A 333 -30.32 -11.66 -8.35
N ASP A 334 -30.95 -11.25 -7.25
CA ASP A 334 -30.73 -9.95 -6.61
C ASP A 334 -29.29 -9.77 -6.16
N SER A 335 -28.69 -10.80 -5.57
CA SER A 335 -27.28 -10.80 -5.15
C SER A 335 -26.34 -10.58 -6.35
N ILE A 336 -26.59 -11.23 -7.48
CA ILE A 336 -25.79 -11.08 -8.69
C ILE A 336 -25.97 -9.67 -9.29
N GLN A 337 -27.15 -9.12 -9.32
CA GLN A 337 -27.45 -7.77 -9.82
C GLN A 337 -26.77 -6.68 -8.97
N HIS A 338 -26.80 -6.81 -7.65
CA HIS A 338 -26.07 -5.91 -6.75
C HIS A 338 -24.55 -5.95 -6.97
N SER A 339 -23.99 -7.14 -7.20
CA SER A 339 -22.58 -7.30 -7.55
C SER A 339 -22.24 -6.61 -8.87
N GLN A 340 -23.12 -6.63 -9.86
CA GLN A 340 -22.93 -5.94 -11.13
C GLN A 340 -22.93 -4.41 -10.98
N GLN A 341 -23.89 -3.87 -10.26
CA GLN A 341 -23.94 -2.42 -9.97
C GLN A 341 -22.68 -1.95 -9.28
N ARG A 342 -22.17 -2.74 -8.32
CA ARG A 342 -20.90 -2.44 -7.63
C ARG A 342 -19.70 -2.48 -8.60
N TYR A 343 -19.65 -3.46 -9.49
CA TYR A 343 -18.61 -3.55 -10.52
C TYR A 343 -18.61 -2.32 -11.42
N ASP A 344 -19.76 -1.91 -11.94
CA ASP A 344 -19.89 -0.74 -12.82
C ASP A 344 -19.48 0.55 -12.12
N ALA A 345 -19.86 0.72 -10.84
CA ALA A 345 -19.47 1.85 -10.02
C ALA A 345 -17.95 1.91 -9.80
N LEU A 346 -17.33 0.76 -9.50
CA LEU A 346 -15.87 0.67 -9.33
C LEU A 346 -15.13 0.89 -10.65
N GLN A 347 -15.66 0.45 -11.78
CA GLN A 347 -15.09 0.74 -13.11
C GLN A 347 -15.11 2.24 -13.42
N ALA A 348 -16.22 2.92 -13.15
CA ALA A 348 -16.33 4.37 -13.31
C ALA A 348 -15.35 5.11 -12.37
N GLU A 349 -15.24 4.67 -11.13
CA GLU A 349 -14.29 5.24 -10.16
C GLU A 349 -12.84 5.03 -10.58
N LYS A 350 -12.48 3.84 -11.06
CA LYS A 350 -11.15 3.53 -11.62
C LYS A 350 -10.77 4.48 -12.74
N LEU A 351 -11.67 4.70 -13.71
CA LEU A 351 -11.42 5.62 -14.83
C LEU A 351 -11.20 7.06 -14.35
N ARG A 352 -12.02 7.52 -13.40
CA ARG A 352 -11.88 8.85 -12.80
C ARG A 352 -10.57 9.01 -12.03
N LEU A 353 -10.20 8.00 -11.20
CA LEU A 353 -8.95 8.02 -10.44
C LEU A 353 -7.74 7.95 -11.36
N TYR A 354 -7.80 7.13 -12.43
CA TYR A 354 -6.74 7.05 -13.42
C TYR A 354 -6.49 8.38 -14.13
N ALA A 355 -7.55 9.07 -14.56
CA ALA A 355 -7.44 10.39 -15.19
C ALA A 355 -6.78 11.41 -14.26
N LYS A 356 -7.22 11.48 -13.00
CA LYS A 356 -6.65 12.39 -11.98
C LYS A 356 -5.20 12.04 -11.63
N ALA A 357 -4.89 10.74 -11.47
CA ALA A 357 -3.54 10.30 -11.18
C ALA A 357 -2.59 10.62 -12.35
N ARG A 358 -3.06 10.46 -13.60
CA ARG A 358 -2.30 10.81 -14.80
C ARG A 358 -2.02 12.31 -14.89
N GLU A 359 -3.00 13.16 -14.57
CA GLU A 359 -2.82 14.62 -14.51
C GLU A 359 -1.74 14.99 -13.49
N LYS A 360 -1.81 14.43 -12.27
CA LYS A 360 -0.80 14.67 -11.23
C LYS A 360 0.57 14.08 -11.59
N ALA A 361 0.62 12.95 -12.27
CA ALA A 361 1.87 12.39 -12.81
C ALA A 361 2.51 13.30 -13.86
N GLU A 362 1.71 13.98 -14.70
CA GLU A 362 2.23 14.93 -15.66
C GLU A 362 2.83 16.17 -14.96
N VAL A 363 2.16 16.70 -13.93
CA VAL A 363 2.72 17.79 -13.11
C VAL A 363 4.05 17.36 -12.50
N LEU A 364 4.13 16.13 -11.96
CA LEU A 364 5.37 15.59 -11.40
C LEU A 364 6.47 15.46 -12.46
N THR A 365 6.14 15.01 -13.67
CA THR A 365 7.07 14.97 -14.81
C THR A 365 7.64 16.36 -15.13
N GLN A 366 6.79 17.38 -15.20
CA GLN A 366 7.23 18.74 -15.51
C GLN A 366 8.15 19.33 -14.43
N THR A 367 7.86 19.07 -13.14
CA THR A 367 8.75 19.52 -12.06
C THR A 367 10.12 18.86 -12.14
N ARG A 368 10.19 17.56 -12.48
CA ARG A 368 11.43 16.81 -12.67
C ARG A 368 12.27 17.32 -13.83
N LEU A 369 11.63 17.54 -14.97
CA LEU A 369 12.32 18.06 -16.17
C LEU A 369 12.89 19.45 -15.92
N LYS A 370 12.12 20.35 -15.31
CA LYS A 370 12.59 21.68 -14.92
C LYS A 370 13.75 21.60 -13.93
N ALA A 371 13.64 20.73 -12.92
CA ALA A 371 14.70 20.48 -11.95
C ALA A 371 15.99 20.00 -12.63
N PHE A 372 15.87 19.12 -13.62
CA PHE A 372 17.04 18.67 -14.39
C PHE A 372 17.73 19.82 -15.16
N GLU A 373 16.97 20.70 -15.79
CA GLU A 373 17.53 21.85 -16.52
C GLU A 373 18.32 22.78 -15.58
N GLU A 374 17.74 23.10 -14.42
CA GLU A 374 18.42 23.93 -13.40
C GLU A 374 19.66 23.23 -12.84
N LEU A 375 19.53 21.95 -12.48
CA LEU A 375 20.64 21.13 -11.97
C LEU A 375 21.77 21.03 -12.99
N ASN A 376 21.45 20.74 -14.25
CA ASN A 376 22.43 20.62 -15.33
C ASN A 376 23.19 21.92 -15.59
N THR A 377 22.54 23.07 -15.51
CA THR A 377 23.16 24.39 -15.65
C THR A 377 24.21 24.60 -14.55
N ARG A 378 23.89 24.29 -13.30
CA ARG A 378 24.82 24.41 -12.16
C ARG A 378 25.98 23.43 -12.26
N ILE A 379 25.69 22.17 -12.60
CA ILE A 379 26.74 21.15 -12.80
C ILE A 379 27.71 21.57 -13.90
N SER A 380 27.20 22.02 -15.04
CA SER A 380 28.03 22.47 -16.14
C SER A 380 28.94 23.63 -15.74
N GLY A 381 28.42 24.63 -15.01
CA GLY A 381 29.24 25.74 -14.49
C GLY A 381 30.35 25.28 -13.56
N THR A 382 30.04 24.36 -12.64
CA THR A 382 31.03 23.77 -11.73
C THR A 382 32.08 22.95 -12.49
N LEU A 383 31.69 22.16 -13.51
CA LEU A 383 32.61 21.36 -14.30
C LEU A 383 33.53 22.24 -15.17
N ASP A 384 33.01 23.31 -15.75
CA ASP A 384 33.82 24.28 -16.48
C ASP A 384 34.88 24.92 -15.55
N PHE A 385 34.49 25.27 -14.31
CA PHE A 385 35.43 25.76 -13.30
C PHE A 385 36.48 24.70 -12.90
N LEU A 386 36.08 23.43 -12.79
CA LEU A 386 36.97 22.31 -12.48
C LEU A 386 37.86 21.88 -13.65
N ASN A 387 38.00 22.72 -14.67
CA ASN A 387 38.82 22.48 -15.87
C ASN A 387 38.36 21.29 -16.73
N MET A 388 37.03 21.13 -16.81
CA MET A 388 36.37 20.16 -17.68
C MET A 388 35.43 20.87 -18.66
N PRO A 389 35.91 21.82 -19.47
CA PRO A 389 35.10 22.57 -20.40
C PRO A 389 34.52 21.65 -21.47
N GLY A 390 33.23 21.75 -21.73
CA GLY A 390 32.56 20.96 -22.76
C GLY A 390 31.95 19.65 -22.26
N VAL A 391 32.13 19.29 -21.00
CA VAL A 391 31.37 18.21 -20.39
C VAL A 391 29.89 18.61 -20.30
N ARG A 392 29.01 17.76 -20.79
CA ARG A 392 27.56 18.03 -20.81
C ARG A 392 26.82 16.82 -20.29
N MET A 393 25.93 17.05 -19.34
CA MET A 393 25.01 16.03 -18.85
C MET A 393 23.69 16.11 -19.62
N THR A 394 23.10 15.01 -19.94
CA THR A 394 21.81 14.89 -20.62
C THR A 394 20.93 13.89 -19.88
N LEU A 395 19.62 14.08 -19.95
CA LEU A 395 18.64 13.19 -19.35
C LEU A 395 18.02 12.32 -20.43
N ARG A 396 18.19 11.01 -20.29
CA ARG A 396 17.34 10.07 -21.01
C ARG A 396 16.06 9.90 -20.19
N HIS A 397 14.96 10.46 -20.70
CA HIS A 397 13.66 10.38 -20.07
C HIS A 397 12.71 9.55 -20.93
N THR A 398 12.00 8.60 -20.31
CA THR A 398 10.94 7.81 -20.93
C THR A 398 9.71 7.78 -20.03
N ARG A 399 8.53 7.74 -20.66
CA ARG A 399 7.26 7.61 -19.96
C ARG A 399 6.78 6.18 -20.00
N GLY A 400 6.37 5.65 -18.88
CA GLY A 400 5.79 4.32 -18.70
C GLY A 400 4.37 4.38 -18.13
N PRO A 401 3.82 3.23 -17.75
CA PRO A 401 2.56 3.16 -17.00
C PRO A 401 2.70 3.83 -15.64
N LEU A 402 1.55 4.24 -15.06
CA LEU A 402 1.53 4.78 -13.70
C LEU A 402 2.07 3.75 -12.71
N ALA A 403 3.05 4.16 -11.92
CA ALA A 403 3.72 3.36 -10.88
C ALA A 403 3.75 4.12 -9.55
N SER A 404 4.23 3.50 -8.48
CA SER A 404 4.32 4.14 -7.16
C SER A 404 5.15 5.43 -7.13
N HIS A 405 6.07 5.60 -8.08
CA HIS A 405 6.97 6.75 -8.23
C HIS A 405 6.59 7.73 -9.36
N GLY A 406 5.40 7.58 -9.95
CA GLY A 406 4.97 8.36 -11.11
C GLY A 406 4.98 7.53 -12.40
N GLN A 407 5.10 8.21 -13.53
CA GLN A 407 5.16 7.61 -14.87
C GLN A 407 6.56 7.68 -15.51
N ASP A 408 7.54 8.29 -14.82
CA ASP A 408 8.84 8.61 -15.37
C ASP A 408 9.86 7.53 -15.09
N SER A 409 10.70 7.22 -16.09
CA SER A 409 11.97 6.54 -15.95
C SER A 409 13.06 7.45 -16.48
N VAL A 410 14.07 7.68 -15.68
CA VAL A 410 15.15 8.63 -16.00
C VAL A 410 16.51 7.98 -15.83
N GLU A 411 17.45 8.36 -16.69
CA GLU A 411 18.84 7.97 -16.59
C GLU A 411 19.73 9.14 -17.00
N PHE A 412 20.76 9.43 -16.20
CA PHE A 412 21.75 10.46 -16.50
C PHE A 412 22.78 9.94 -17.49
N TYR A 413 22.95 10.67 -18.55
CA TYR A 413 23.96 10.48 -19.58
C TYR A 413 24.94 11.63 -19.55
N ILE A 414 26.17 11.38 -19.91
CA ILE A 414 27.20 12.40 -19.95
C ILE A 414 28.08 12.24 -21.20
N SER A 415 28.47 13.37 -21.78
CA SER A 415 29.52 13.48 -22.78
C SER A 415 30.71 14.18 -22.13
N THR A 416 31.86 13.54 -22.13
CA THR A 416 33.09 14.09 -21.53
C THR A 416 33.91 14.92 -22.50
N ASN A 417 33.67 14.75 -23.80
CA ASN A 417 34.39 15.51 -24.86
C ASN A 417 33.35 16.13 -25.83
N PRO A 418 33.61 17.33 -26.34
CA PRO A 418 32.79 17.93 -27.39
C PRO A 418 32.70 17.03 -28.63
N GLY A 419 31.50 16.73 -29.09
CA GLY A 419 31.28 15.90 -30.28
C GLY A 419 31.15 14.39 -30.01
N GLU A 420 31.42 13.91 -28.80
CA GLU A 420 31.12 12.53 -28.41
C GLU A 420 29.62 12.34 -28.08
N ALA A 421 29.09 11.18 -28.46
CA ALA A 421 27.74 10.79 -28.08
C ALA A 421 27.64 10.61 -26.55
N PRO A 422 26.60 11.14 -25.90
CA PRO A 422 26.40 10.93 -24.47
C PRO A 422 26.29 9.44 -24.12
N LYS A 423 26.99 9.01 -23.04
CA LYS A 423 27.00 7.65 -22.51
C LYS A 423 26.40 7.64 -21.11
N PRO A 424 25.83 6.51 -20.65
CA PRO A 424 25.40 6.37 -19.25
C PRO A 424 26.51 6.78 -18.29
N LEU A 425 26.15 7.51 -17.23
CA LEU A 425 27.09 7.97 -16.19
C LEU A 425 27.90 6.80 -15.61
N ALA A 426 27.29 5.63 -15.48
CA ALA A 426 27.92 4.39 -15.02
C ALA A 426 29.06 3.88 -15.92
N LYS A 427 29.20 4.40 -17.15
CA LYS A 427 30.21 3.96 -18.12
C LYS A 427 31.43 4.91 -18.23
N ILE A 428 31.57 5.84 -17.30
CA ILE A 428 32.77 6.70 -17.24
C ILE A 428 33.95 5.87 -16.80
N ALA A 429 35.02 5.91 -17.59
CA ALA A 429 36.20 5.05 -17.40
C ALA A 429 37.30 5.66 -16.50
N SER A 430 37.32 7.01 -16.35
CA SER A 430 38.35 7.74 -15.60
C SER A 430 37.94 8.04 -14.18
N GLY A 431 38.67 7.54 -13.19
CA GLY A 431 38.39 7.80 -11.76
C GLY A 431 38.45 9.30 -11.42
N GLY A 432 39.42 10.04 -11.93
CA GLY A 432 39.55 11.47 -11.68
C GLY A 432 38.44 12.32 -12.33
N GLU A 433 37.94 11.91 -13.51
CA GLU A 433 36.76 12.56 -14.12
C GLU A 433 35.50 12.29 -13.33
N LEU A 434 35.30 11.04 -12.93
CA LEU A 434 34.14 10.65 -12.11
C LEU A 434 34.13 11.39 -10.78
N SER A 435 35.25 11.53 -10.09
CA SER A 435 35.33 12.30 -8.83
C SER A 435 34.94 13.77 -9.01
N ARG A 436 35.39 14.43 -10.08
CA ARG A 436 34.98 15.83 -10.37
C ARG A 436 33.52 15.96 -10.76
N ILE A 437 32.98 15.03 -11.55
CA ILE A 437 31.55 15.01 -11.90
C ILE A 437 30.69 14.77 -10.66
N THR A 438 31.10 13.83 -9.81
CA THR A 438 30.42 13.57 -8.53
C THR A 438 30.44 14.80 -7.64
N LEU A 439 31.59 15.48 -7.52
CA LEU A 439 31.69 16.75 -6.79
C LEU A 439 30.73 17.80 -7.36
N ALA A 440 30.72 17.99 -8.69
CA ALA A 440 29.86 19.00 -9.32
C ALA A 440 28.37 18.73 -9.08
N ILE A 441 27.93 17.44 -9.16
CA ILE A 441 26.55 17.05 -8.87
C ILE A 441 26.22 17.30 -7.40
N LYS A 442 27.08 16.87 -6.49
CA LYS A 442 26.90 17.04 -5.04
C LYS A 442 26.91 18.50 -4.62
N ASN A 443 27.82 19.30 -5.18
CA ASN A 443 27.86 20.75 -4.95
C ASN A 443 26.55 21.42 -5.43
N ALA A 444 26.06 21.06 -6.61
CA ALA A 444 24.81 21.62 -7.13
C ALA A 444 23.58 21.21 -6.29
N MET A 445 23.62 20.05 -5.63
CA MET A 445 22.58 19.58 -4.73
C MET A 445 22.68 20.18 -3.31
N ALA A 446 23.88 20.49 -2.84
CA ALA A 446 24.12 20.97 -1.49
C ALA A 446 23.28 22.20 -1.13
N ASP A 447 23.12 23.14 -2.05
CA ASP A 447 22.28 24.34 -1.85
C ASP A 447 20.78 24.03 -1.58
N LYS A 448 20.31 22.84 -1.97
CA LYS A 448 18.94 22.37 -1.76
C LYS A 448 18.82 21.39 -0.60
N ASP A 449 19.96 20.77 -0.19
CA ASP A 449 20.02 19.90 0.95
C ASP A 449 20.05 20.72 2.25
N ALA A 450 19.06 20.51 3.11
CA ALA A 450 19.02 21.13 4.45
C ALA A 450 20.02 20.47 5.45
N VAL A 451 21.00 19.70 4.94
CA VAL A 451 21.95 18.95 5.79
C VAL A 451 23.10 19.87 6.20
N PRO A 452 23.30 20.11 7.50
CA PRO A 452 24.26 21.11 7.96
C PRO A 452 25.73 20.69 7.83
N THR A 453 26.03 19.38 7.75
CA THR A 453 27.43 18.86 7.68
C THR A 453 27.59 17.94 6.49
N VAL A 454 28.58 18.22 5.63
CA VAL A 454 28.92 17.41 4.47
C VAL A 454 30.37 16.94 4.58
N ILE A 455 30.59 15.64 4.41
CA ILE A 455 31.90 15.00 4.49
C ILE A 455 32.34 14.57 3.11
N TYR A 456 33.56 14.93 2.72
CA TYR A 456 34.18 14.48 1.48
C TYR A 456 35.41 13.63 1.79
N ASP A 457 35.39 12.38 1.35
CA ASP A 457 36.49 11.44 1.52
C ASP A 457 37.18 11.16 0.17
N GLU A 458 38.50 11.37 0.11
CA GLU A 458 39.36 11.12 -1.07
C GLU A 458 38.87 11.77 -2.38
N ILE A 459 38.28 12.97 -2.29
CA ILE A 459 37.71 13.69 -3.46
C ILE A 459 38.82 14.10 -4.47
N ASP A 460 40.06 14.15 -4.02
CA ASP A 460 41.27 14.48 -4.77
C ASP A 460 41.98 13.25 -5.35
N SER A 461 41.38 12.06 -5.29
CA SER A 461 41.93 10.85 -5.87
C SER A 461 42.13 10.99 -7.39
N GLY A 462 43.39 10.83 -7.86
CA GLY A 462 43.74 10.99 -9.26
C GLY A 462 43.74 12.45 -9.78
N VAL A 463 43.77 13.42 -8.88
CA VAL A 463 43.81 14.86 -9.23
C VAL A 463 45.05 15.50 -8.61
N SER A 464 45.68 16.42 -9.34
CA SER A 464 46.89 17.10 -8.86
C SER A 464 46.98 18.56 -9.37
N GLY A 465 47.85 19.33 -8.75
CA GLY A 465 48.20 20.69 -9.18
C GLY A 465 46.99 21.64 -9.23
N LYS A 466 46.84 22.35 -10.33
CA LYS A 466 45.76 23.38 -10.49
C LYS A 466 44.37 22.83 -10.34
N ALA A 467 44.11 21.59 -10.70
CA ALA A 467 42.79 20.99 -10.59
C ALA A 467 42.42 20.74 -9.10
N ALA A 468 43.38 20.32 -8.27
CA ALA A 468 43.19 20.18 -6.83
C ALA A 468 42.90 21.54 -6.15
N GLY A 469 43.59 22.62 -6.56
CA GLY A 469 43.28 23.97 -6.06
C GLY A 469 41.83 24.40 -6.35
N ARG A 470 41.35 24.15 -7.57
CA ARG A 470 39.93 24.46 -7.93
C ARG A 470 38.92 23.61 -7.18
N ILE A 471 39.22 22.34 -6.88
CA ILE A 471 38.39 21.53 -5.99
C ILE A 471 38.30 22.19 -4.62
N GLY A 472 39.43 22.62 -4.06
CA GLY A 472 39.48 23.31 -2.77
C GLY A 472 38.63 24.60 -2.76
N GLU A 473 38.65 25.37 -3.85
CA GLU A 473 37.81 26.58 -3.98
C GLU A 473 36.32 26.25 -4.03
N VAL A 474 35.91 25.19 -4.75
CA VAL A 474 34.51 24.71 -4.74
C VAL A 474 34.08 24.29 -3.33
N LEU A 475 34.92 23.53 -2.62
CA LEU A 475 34.65 23.13 -1.22
C LEU A 475 34.52 24.35 -0.31
N ARG A 476 35.37 25.36 -0.48
CA ARG A 476 35.32 26.60 0.31
C ARG A 476 34.07 27.41 0.03
N GLN A 477 33.60 27.48 -1.22
CA GLN A 477 32.32 28.10 -1.54
C GLN A 477 31.16 27.37 -0.89
N SER A 478 31.13 26.03 -0.98
CA SER A 478 30.10 25.22 -0.31
C SER A 478 30.14 25.39 1.22
N ALA A 479 31.31 25.65 1.81
CA ALA A 479 31.50 25.86 3.24
C ALA A 479 30.87 27.15 3.76
N GLN A 480 30.43 28.09 2.89
CA GLN A 480 29.70 29.29 3.31
C GLN A 480 28.29 28.96 3.83
N GLY A 481 27.68 27.89 3.32
CA GLY A 481 26.33 27.46 3.71
C GLY A 481 26.29 26.19 4.57
N HIS A 482 27.39 25.42 4.60
CA HIS A 482 27.50 24.12 5.28
C HIS A 482 28.81 24.01 6.02
N GLN A 483 28.87 23.14 7.01
CA GLN A 483 30.12 22.66 7.56
C GLN A 483 30.67 21.57 6.63
N ILE A 484 31.86 21.76 6.09
CA ILE A 484 32.53 20.79 5.21
C ILE A 484 33.69 20.12 5.99
N LEU A 485 33.70 18.80 5.97
CA LEU A 485 34.82 17.98 6.44
C LEU A 485 35.44 17.31 5.22
N CYS A 486 36.69 17.66 4.90
CA CYS A 486 37.39 17.11 3.74
C CYS A 486 38.62 16.32 4.16
N ILE A 487 38.67 15.04 3.80
CA ILE A 487 39.84 14.19 3.97
C ILE A 487 40.65 14.24 2.66
N THR A 488 41.89 14.72 2.72
CA THR A 488 42.72 14.94 1.54
C THR A 488 44.17 14.55 1.77
N HIS A 489 44.89 14.34 0.67
CA HIS A 489 46.34 14.18 0.63
C HIS A 489 47.04 15.31 -0.17
N THR A 490 46.26 16.31 -0.64
CA THR A 490 46.81 17.41 -1.46
C THR A 490 46.97 18.68 -0.66
N ALA A 491 48.16 19.31 -0.80
CA ALA A 491 48.49 20.57 -0.13
C ALA A 491 47.56 21.74 -0.57
N GLN A 492 47.14 21.72 -1.85
CA GLN A 492 46.29 22.76 -2.44
C GLN A 492 44.92 22.87 -1.76
N ILE A 493 44.31 21.75 -1.45
CA ILE A 493 43.03 21.72 -0.72
C ILE A 493 43.27 22.08 0.75
N ALA A 494 44.31 21.50 1.37
CA ALA A 494 44.60 21.72 2.78
C ALA A 494 44.97 23.18 3.11
N ALA A 495 45.60 23.88 2.17
CA ALA A 495 45.90 25.30 2.31
C ALA A 495 44.65 26.18 2.45
N LEU A 496 43.50 25.78 1.88
CA LEU A 496 42.23 26.52 1.91
C LEU A 496 41.40 26.28 3.17
N ALA A 497 41.81 25.37 4.06
CA ALA A 497 41.08 25.00 5.26
C ALA A 497 40.87 26.17 6.24
N ASP A 498 39.68 26.28 6.80
CA ASP A 498 39.40 27.15 7.96
C ASP A 498 39.97 26.52 9.23
N CYS A 499 39.74 25.22 9.41
CA CYS A 499 40.37 24.40 10.44
C CYS A 499 41.17 23.26 9.80
N HIS A 500 42.47 23.18 10.10
CA HIS A 500 43.33 22.12 9.59
C HIS A 500 43.67 21.14 10.72
N LEU A 501 43.22 19.91 10.59
CA LEU A 501 43.41 18.82 11.54
C LEU A 501 44.45 17.85 11.04
N LEU A 502 45.46 17.54 11.85
CA LEU A 502 46.49 16.55 11.53
C LEU A 502 46.20 15.23 12.23
N ILE A 503 46.15 14.17 11.45
CA ILE A 503 46.08 12.79 11.93
C ILE A 503 47.50 12.21 11.94
N GLN A 504 48.02 11.91 13.13
CA GLN A 504 49.37 11.43 13.31
C GLN A 504 49.41 10.09 14.04
N LYS A 505 50.29 9.19 13.58
CA LYS A 505 50.57 7.94 14.27
C LYS A 505 51.76 8.12 15.20
N ASN A 506 51.59 7.73 16.45
CA ASN A 506 52.63 7.63 17.46
C ASN A 506 52.80 6.15 17.84
N VAL A 507 54.04 5.70 17.93
CA VAL A 507 54.37 4.34 18.42
C VAL A 507 54.98 4.47 19.81
N SER A 508 54.33 3.90 20.82
CA SER A 508 54.83 3.85 22.20
C SER A 508 54.52 2.46 22.77
N ASN A 509 55.51 1.86 23.48
CA ASN A 509 55.39 0.53 24.09
C ASN A 509 54.91 -0.56 23.15
N GLU A 510 55.50 -0.66 21.93
CA GLU A 510 55.15 -1.61 20.88
C GLU A 510 53.69 -1.55 20.39
N ARG A 511 52.97 -0.46 20.70
CA ARG A 511 51.60 -0.22 20.25
C ARG A 511 51.49 1.08 19.47
N THR A 512 50.68 1.07 18.45
CA THR A 512 50.38 2.24 17.62
C THR A 512 49.17 2.97 18.20
N TYR A 513 49.31 4.28 18.33
CA TYR A 513 48.26 5.20 18.73
C TYR A 513 48.08 6.24 17.65
N THR A 514 46.85 6.61 17.40
CA THR A 514 46.50 7.69 16.46
C THR A 514 45.95 8.87 17.29
N GLU A 515 46.52 10.03 17.06
CA GLU A 515 46.12 11.30 17.65
C GLU A 515 45.62 12.23 16.55
N ILE A 516 44.66 13.09 16.88
CA ILE A 516 44.09 14.08 15.97
C ILE A 516 44.05 15.42 16.69
N HIS A 517 44.72 16.41 16.14
CA HIS A 517 44.81 17.74 16.75
C HIS A 517 44.76 18.86 15.72
N PRO A 518 44.17 20.01 16.06
CA PRO A 518 44.19 21.19 15.22
C PRO A 518 45.61 21.76 15.13
N LEU A 519 45.92 22.26 13.95
CA LEU A 519 47.21 22.88 13.69
C LEU A 519 47.11 24.40 13.80
N ASP A 520 48.11 24.98 14.49
CA ASP A 520 48.40 26.42 14.46
C ASP A 520 49.03 26.82 13.10
N GLU A 521 49.25 28.12 12.85
CA GLU A 521 49.80 28.61 11.58
C GLU A 521 51.16 27.95 11.26
N ASN A 522 52.03 27.73 12.27
CA ASN A 522 53.32 27.10 12.06
C ASN A 522 53.19 25.60 11.73
N GLY A 523 52.34 24.91 12.48
CA GLY A 523 51.98 23.50 12.23
C GLY A 523 51.38 23.29 10.83
N ARG A 524 50.58 24.23 10.37
CA ARG A 524 50.03 24.21 8.98
C ARG A 524 51.13 24.31 7.94
N VAL A 525 52.10 25.24 8.10
CA VAL A 525 53.25 25.37 7.18
C VAL A 525 53.99 24.05 7.11
N GLU A 526 54.30 23.43 8.25
CA GLU A 526 55.03 22.17 8.31
C GLU A 526 54.23 20.99 7.69
N ALA A 527 52.94 20.90 7.98
CA ALA A 527 52.08 19.86 7.40
C ALA A 527 51.97 20.02 5.88
N LEU A 528 51.76 21.23 5.38
CA LEU A 528 51.72 21.50 3.93
C LEU A 528 53.05 21.21 3.25
N ALA A 529 54.15 21.60 3.88
CA ALA A 529 55.50 21.33 3.35
C ALA A 529 55.75 19.82 3.23
N ARG A 530 55.27 19.00 4.19
CA ARG A 530 55.31 17.53 4.11
C ARG A 530 54.47 16.98 2.98
N LEU A 531 53.25 17.52 2.78
CA LEU A 531 52.37 17.11 1.67
C LEU A 531 53.02 17.40 0.30
N ILE A 532 53.83 18.46 0.19
CA ILE A 532 54.52 18.88 -1.03
C ILE A 532 55.79 18.02 -1.31
N SER A 533 56.61 17.78 -0.29
CA SER A 533 57.94 17.20 -0.44
C SER A 533 58.11 15.81 0.20
N GLY A 534 57.08 15.25 0.81
CA GLY A 534 57.17 14.02 1.58
C GLY A 534 57.96 14.23 2.89
N ASP A 535 58.69 13.19 3.36
CA ASP A 535 59.40 13.20 4.63
C ASP A 535 60.61 14.18 4.67
N HIS A 536 61.12 14.61 3.51
CA HIS A 536 62.24 15.54 3.41
C HIS A 536 61.76 16.98 3.23
N VAL A 537 61.34 17.60 4.35
CA VAL A 537 60.94 19.01 4.35
C VAL A 537 62.14 19.93 4.18
N THR A 538 62.10 20.78 3.15
CA THR A 538 63.14 21.77 2.81
C THR A 538 62.64 23.19 3.10
N GLU A 539 63.57 24.17 3.17
CA GLU A 539 63.15 25.58 3.28
C GLU A 539 62.33 26.06 2.09
N LEU A 540 62.59 25.49 0.88
CA LEU A 540 61.82 25.80 -0.33
C LEU A 540 60.36 25.29 -0.20
N SER A 541 60.17 24.06 0.32
CA SER A 541 58.80 23.54 0.55
C SER A 541 58.05 24.33 1.62
N ARG A 542 58.73 24.80 2.69
CA ARG A 542 58.15 25.71 3.67
C ARG A 542 57.78 27.07 3.08
N ALA A 543 58.65 27.64 2.24
CA ALA A 543 58.37 28.89 1.56
C ALA A 543 57.11 28.78 0.64
N ASN A 544 57.03 27.70 -0.13
CA ASN A 544 55.85 27.41 -0.96
C ASN A 544 54.57 27.20 -0.11
N ALA A 545 54.65 26.49 1.01
CA ALA A 545 53.53 26.32 1.94
C ALA A 545 53.06 27.67 2.52
N ARG A 546 53.98 28.60 2.86
CA ARG A 546 53.62 29.94 3.31
C ARG A 546 52.93 30.76 2.22
N GLU A 547 53.41 30.69 0.97
CA GLU A 547 52.80 31.34 -0.19
C GLU A 547 51.34 30.87 -0.39
N MET A 548 51.10 29.54 -0.40
CA MET A 548 49.76 28.97 -0.50
C MET A 548 48.83 29.46 0.62
N LEU A 549 49.30 29.59 1.86
CA LEU A 549 48.50 30.11 2.98
C LEU A 549 48.24 31.62 2.85
N GLN A 550 49.15 32.40 2.21
CA GLN A 550 48.96 33.83 1.95
C GLN A 550 47.94 34.07 0.84
N GLU A 551 47.99 33.32 -0.26
CA GLU A 551 47.04 33.37 -1.37
C GLU A 551 45.59 33.16 -0.86
N ARG A 552 45.40 32.29 0.12
CA ARG A 552 44.10 32.11 0.78
C ARG A 552 43.55 33.41 1.39
N LYS A 553 44.41 34.21 2.04
CA LYS A 553 44.04 35.47 2.70
C LYS A 553 43.60 36.58 1.71
N HIS A 554 44.03 36.48 0.44
CA HIS A 554 43.70 37.43 -0.61
C HIS A 554 42.50 37.03 -1.48
N SER A 555 42.13 35.74 -1.42
CA SER A 555 40.97 35.17 -2.19
C SER A 555 39.65 35.20 -1.39
N GLY A 556 39.61 35.73 -0.18
CA GLY A 556 38.44 35.96 0.69
C GLY A 556 38.21 37.43 0.82
#